data_94265d7f43e6b401de492ad02f6ee99b
#
_entry.id   94265d7f43e6b401de492ad02f6ee99b
#
_cell.length_a   1.000
_cell.length_b   1.000
_cell.length_c   1.000
_cell.angle_alpha   90.00
_cell.angle_beta   90.00
_cell.angle_gamma   90.00
#
_symmetry.space_group_name_H-M   'P 1'
#
loop_
_entity.id
_entity.type
_entity.pdbx_description
1 polymer ?
#
loop_
_entity_poly.entity_id
_entity_poly.type
_entity_poly.pdbx_seq_one_letter_code
_entity_poly.pdbx_strand_id
1 'polypeptide(L)'
;MSESARSKADHRPDPAEKVSRPANSLSAIEPLSMQKDDARVRRTRMQLGTAFLNLILEKPVREVTVQDVLDRSGVGRSTFYLHYRDIDDLLLSQLEMFCEAVSTTLSNQKDKSQRIVPVAELFAHIGNQNQLYRVLSDSGHLNDFYQLAEGHFARGIERRLIESGLLKDVPQRELAARATALSGSMLALLRWWLDRGEKETPMEMDRLFHQLVWPSAC
;
A
#
# COMPACT_ATOMS: atom_id res chain seq x y z
N MET A 1 27.67 68.04 -54.21
CA MET A 1 27.33 69.27 -53.43
C MET A 1 26.72 68.77 -52.12
N SER A 2 27.42 69.19 -51.07
CA SER A 2 26.94 69.54 -49.74
C SER A 2 26.37 68.40 -48.91
N GLU A 3 27.06 67.99 -47.91
CA GLU A 3 27.33 68.57 -46.57
C GLU A 3 26.45 67.86 -45.52
N SER A 4 27.07 67.08 -44.73
CA SER A 4 27.48 67.39 -43.34
C SER A 4 26.35 67.45 -42.35
N ALA A 5 26.33 66.55 -41.41
CA ALA A 5 26.42 66.92 -39.99
C ALA A 5 26.37 65.68 -39.04
N ARG A 6 27.33 65.64 -38.17
CA ARG A 6 27.50 64.79 -37.00
C ARG A 6 26.37 65.03 -35.99
N SER A 7 25.87 63.98 -35.42
CA SER A 7 25.36 64.06 -34.02
C SER A 7 25.76 62.85 -33.24
N LYS A 8 26.58 63.08 -32.22
CA LYS A 8 26.86 62.21 -31.12
C LYS A 8 25.58 62.07 -30.31
N ALA A 9 25.13 60.87 -30.07
CA ALA A 9 24.16 60.57 -29.00
C ALA A 9 24.67 59.39 -28.12
N ASP A 10 25.15 59.80 -27.07
CA ASP A 10 25.07 59.36 -25.66
C ASP A 10 24.50 57.95 -25.51
N HIS A 11 25.42 57.00 -25.26
CA HIS A 11 25.10 55.62 -24.88
C HIS A 11 25.06 55.58 -23.40
N ARG A 12 23.84 55.68 -22.78
CA ARG A 12 23.59 55.34 -21.38
C ARG A 12 23.34 53.84 -21.32
N PRO A 13 24.03 53.10 -20.43
CA PRO A 13 23.71 51.69 -20.17
C PRO A 13 22.43 51.60 -19.36
N ASP A 14 21.55 50.71 -19.81
CA ASP A 14 20.29 50.30 -19.17
C ASP A 14 20.54 49.54 -17.86
N PRO A 15 20.01 49.96 -16.69
CA PRO A 15 20.24 49.29 -15.43
C PRO A 15 19.15 48.26 -15.16
N ALA A 16 19.07 47.18 -15.93
CA ALA A 16 18.16 46.07 -15.67
C ALA A 16 18.69 44.70 -16.09
N GLU A 17 19.97 44.45 -15.87
CA GLU A 17 20.46 43.07 -15.89
C GLU A 17 20.15 42.44 -14.54
N LYS A 18 18.93 41.87 -14.42
CA LYS A 18 18.53 41.02 -13.30
C LYS A 18 19.38 39.77 -13.32
N VAL A 19 20.42 39.79 -12.48
CA VAL A 19 21.15 38.59 -12.05
C VAL A 19 20.15 37.59 -11.52
N SER A 20 19.85 36.55 -12.28
CA SER A 20 19.12 35.36 -11.83
C SER A 20 19.98 34.68 -10.78
N ARG A 21 19.61 34.85 -9.51
CA ARG A 21 20.11 34.01 -8.42
C ARG A 21 19.73 32.57 -8.70
N PRO A 22 20.66 31.61 -8.64
CA PRO A 22 20.29 30.21 -8.69
C PRO A 22 19.33 29.91 -7.52
N ALA A 23 18.18 29.35 -7.83
CA ALA A 23 17.28 28.83 -6.83
C ALA A 23 18.05 27.81 -5.99
N ASN A 24 18.33 28.20 -4.77
CA ASN A 24 18.95 27.35 -3.76
C ASN A 24 17.96 26.20 -3.48
N SER A 25 18.18 25.06 -4.11
CA SER A 25 17.52 23.80 -3.77
C SER A 25 18.02 23.36 -2.39
N LEU A 26 17.51 24.00 -1.35
CA LEU A 26 17.51 23.44 -0.03
C LEU A 26 16.57 22.24 -0.07
N SER A 27 17.05 21.11 -0.58
CA SER A 27 16.53 19.80 -0.22
C SER A 27 16.56 19.76 1.30
N ALA A 28 15.39 19.72 1.90
CA ALA A 28 15.20 19.65 3.34
C ALA A 28 15.96 18.43 3.84
N ILE A 29 17.15 18.66 4.40
CA ILE A 29 17.86 17.67 5.20
C ILE A 29 17.05 17.57 6.48
N GLU A 30 16.21 16.54 6.60
CA GLU A 30 15.52 16.26 7.84
C GLU A 30 16.56 16.14 8.96
N PRO A 31 16.35 16.79 10.10
CA PRO A 31 17.32 16.75 11.17
C PRO A 31 17.53 15.31 11.64
N LEU A 32 18.79 14.93 11.85
CA LEU A 32 19.21 13.57 12.28
C LEU A 32 18.45 13.07 13.54
N SER A 33 17.90 13.97 14.34
CA SER A 33 17.03 13.65 15.49
C SER A 33 15.67 13.06 15.03
N MET A 34 15.03 13.63 13.99
CA MET A 34 13.74 13.12 13.47
C MET A 34 13.92 11.72 12.87
N GLN A 35 14.99 11.49 12.11
CA GLN A 35 15.27 10.15 11.53
C GLN A 35 15.52 9.09 12.62
N LYS A 36 16.15 9.46 13.74
CA LYS A 36 16.36 8.56 14.88
C LYS A 36 15.05 8.25 15.62
N ASP A 37 14.18 9.25 15.77
CA ASP A 37 12.87 9.06 16.40
C ASP A 37 11.96 8.19 15.53
N ASP A 38 11.94 8.37 14.22
CA ASP A 38 11.21 7.51 13.29
C ASP A 38 11.72 6.06 13.31
N ALA A 39 13.04 5.86 13.36
CA ALA A 39 13.63 4.53 13.46
C ALA A 39 13.28 3.84 14.78
N ARG A 40 13.24 4.58 15.90
CA ARG A 40 12.84 4.09 17.22
C ARG A 40 11.35 3.72 17.25
N VAL A 41 10.51 4.59 16.75
CA VAL A 41 9.06 4.37 16.62
C VAL A 41 8.79 3.09 15.81
N ARG A 42 9.41 2.97 14.63
CA ARG A 42 9.27 1.80 13.77
C ARG A 42 9.74 0.52 14.46
N ARG A 43 10.87 0.55 15.17
CA ARG A 43 11.38 -0.60 15.92
C ARG A 43 10.40 -1.04 17.01
N THR A 44 9.86 -0.09 17.77
CA THR A 44 8.87 -0.35 18.82
C THR A 44 7.60 -0.98 18.23
N ARG A 45 7.06 -0.42 17.15
CA ARG A 45 5.89 -0.96 16.46
C ARG A 45 6.15 -2.39 15.97
N MET A 46 7.35 -2.66 15.42
CA MET A 46 7.75 -3.99 15.00
C MET A 46 7.82 -4.98 16.16
N GLN A 47 8.41 -4.58 17.31
CA GLN A 47 8.48 -5.43 18.50
C GLN A 47 7.09 -5.80 19.03
N LEU A 48 6.20 -4.80 19.15
CA LEU A 48 4.82 -5.00 19.59
C LEU A 48 4.04 -5.89 18.60
N GLY A 49 4.16 -5.60 17.29
CA GLY A 49 3.50 -6.41 16.25
C GLY A 49 3.96 -7.85 16.21
N THR A 50 5.28 -8.10 16.28
CA THR A 50 5.82 -9.47 16.32
C THR A 50 5.35 -10.23 17.57
N ALA A 51 5.37 -9.59 18.74
CA ALA A 51 4.88 -10.20 19.97
C ALA A 51 3.39 -10.56 19.86
N PHE A 52 2.58 -9.65 19.34
CA PHE A 52 1.16 -9.86 19.12
C PHE A 52 0.87 -10.99 18.13
N LEU A 53 1.54 -11.00 16.97
CA LEU A 53 1.38 -12.07 15.96
C LEU A 53 1.73 -13.45 16.53
N ASN A 54 2.77 -13.56 17.35
CA ASN A 54 3.10 -14.81 18.03
C ASN A 54 2.00 -15.24 19.01
N LEU A 55 1.43 -14.29 19.77
CA LEU A 55 0.38 -14.58 20.74
C LEU A 55 -0.91 -15.08 20.08
N ILE A 56 -1.34 -14.49 18.97
CA ILE A 56 -2.55 -14.92 18.27
C ILE A 56 -2.42 -16.28 17.58
N LEU A 57 -1.20 -16.80 17.41
CA LEU A 57 -0.96 -18.16 16.98
C LEU A 57 -1.06 -19.17 18.14
N GLU A 58 -0.93 -18.72 19.39
CA GLU A 58 -0.95 -19.54 20.59
C GLU A 58 -2.34 -19.57 21.26
N LYS A 59 -3.11 -18.47 21.16
CA LYS A 59 -4.43 -18.34 21.77
C LYS A 59 -5.36 -17.41 20.98
N PRO A 60 -6.69 -17.54 21.16
CA PRO A 60 -7.66 -16.66 20.48
C PRO A 60 -7.39 -15.18 20.75
N VAL A 61 -7.56 -14.33 19.72
CA VAL A 61 -7.32 -12.86 19.81
C VAL A 61 -8.06 -12.23 20.99
N ARG A 62 -9.33 -12.63 21.25
CA ARG A 62 -10.14 -12.13 22.36
C ARG A 62 -9.56 -12.40 23.75
N GLU A 63 -8.62 -13.34 23.85
CA GLU A 63 -7.94 -13.71 25.10
C GLU A 63 -6.56 -13.06 25.23
N VAL A 64 -6.11 -12.36 24.17
CA VAL A 64 -4.85 -11.63 24.19
C VAL A 64 -5.05 -10.29 24.88
N THR A 65 -4.28 -10.03 25.91
CA THR A 65 -4.31 -8.77 26.66
C THR A 65 -3.13 -7.89 26.33
N VAL A 66 -3.25 -6.59 26.62
CA VAL A 66 -2.11 -5.65 26.51
C VAL A 66 -0.95 -6.16 27.36
N GLN A 67 -1.21 -6.72 28.55
CA GLN A 67 -0.16 -7.23 29.42
C GLN A 67 0.62 -8.38 28.76
N ASP A 68 -0.05 -9.31 28.08
CA ASP A 68 0.62 -10.41 27.37
C ASP A 68 1.59 -9.87 26.30
N VAL A 69 1.14 -8.85 25.56
CA VAL A 69 1.97 -8.20 24.52
C VAL A 69 3.18 -7.49 25.13
N LEU A 70 2.98 -6.80 26.28
CA LEU A 70 4.09 -6.13 26.99
C LEU A 70 5.10 -7.13 27.51
N ASP A 71 4.65 -8.21 28.14
CA ASP A 71 5.52 -9.26 28.70
C ASP A 71 6.31 -9.97 27.60
N ARG A 72 5.68 -10.19 26.43
CA ARG A 72 6.32 -10.84 25.28
C ARG A 72 7.28 -9.91 24.52
N SER A 73 6.94 -8.63 24.38
CA SER A 73 7.73 -7.66 23.59
C SER A 73 8.85 -7.01 24.39
N GLY A 74 8.75 -6.98 25.72
CA GLY A 74 9.64 -6.21 26.59
C GLY A 74 9.43 -4.69 26.50
N VAL A 75 8.36 -4.22 25.86
CA VAL A 75 8.03 -2.80 25.72
C VAL A 75 7.25 -2.33 26.94
N GLY A 76 7.59 -1.13 27.45
CA GLY A 76 6.90 -0.56 28.61
C GLY A 76 5.46 -0.12 28.29
N ARG A 77 4.56 -0.18 29.30
CA ARG A 77 3.14 0.14 29.17
C ARG A 77 2.88 1.54 28.61
N SER A 78 3.59 2.56 29.11
CA SER A 78 3.48 3.93 28.60
C SER A 78 3.86 4.04 27.12
N THR A 79 4.87 3.29 26.70
CA THR A 79 5.30 3.24 25.30
C THR A 79 4.27 2.56 24.41
N PHE A 80 3.58 1.49 24.89
CA PHE A 80 2.48 0.87 24.16
C PHE A 80 1.40 1.91 23.85
N TYR A 81 0.92 2.64 24.87
CA TYR A 81 -0.17 3.62 24.72
C TYR A 81 0.21 4.89 23.94
N LEU A 82 1.49 5.10 23.66
CA LEU A 82 1.93 6.10 22.68
C LEU A 82 1.66 5.66 21.22
N HIS A 83 1.54 4.34 20.98
CA HIS A 83 1.39 3.78 19.64
C HIS A 83 0.01 3.21 19.37
N TYR A 84 -0.64 2.61 20.37
CA TYR A 84 -1.90 1.90 20.24
C TYR A 84 -2.80 2.15 21.43
N ARG A 85 -4.10 2.28 21.18
CA ARG A 85 -5.13 2.49 22.22
C ARG A 85 -5.43 1.20 22.99
N ASP A 86 -5.48 0.08 22.27
CA ASP A 86 -5.85 -1.24 22.76
C ASP A 86 -5.33 -2.35 21.83
N ILE A 87 -5.76 -3.58 22.07
CA ILE A 87 -5.40 -4.74 21.26
C ILE A 87 -6.04 -4.70 19.88
N ASP A 88 -7.25 -4.17 19.74
CA ASP A 88 -7.94 -4.07 18.46
C ASP A 88 -7.23 -3.05 17.54
N ASP A 89 -6.77 -1.93 18.08
CA ASP A 89 -5.98 -0.93 17.36
C ASP A 89 -4.63 -1.53 16.88
N LEU A 90 -3.98 -2.33 17.72
CA LEU A 90 -2.78 -3.07 17.33
C LEU A 90 -3.07 -4.09 16.22
N LEU A 91 -4.16 -4.86 16.33
CA LEU A 91 -4.58 -5.82 15.30
C LEU A 91 -4.83 -5.12 13.96
N LEU A 92 -5.64 -4.06 13.95
CA LEU A 92 -5.93 -3.31 12.73
C LEU A 92 -4.66 -2.77 12.07
N SER A 93 -3.72 -2.25 12.87
CA SER A 93 -2.42 -1.79 12.37
C SER A 93 -1.60 -2.94 11.74
N GLN A 94 -1.64 -4.15 12.31
CA GLN A 94 -0.95 -5.32 11.72
C GLN A 94 -1.62 -5.76 10.41
N LEU A 95 -2.95 -5.73 10.34
CA LEU A 95 -3.69 -6.03 9.12
C LEU A 95 -3.39 -5.02 8.00
N GLU A 96 -3.33 -3.73 8.33
CA GLU A 96 -2.96 -2.69 7.37
C GLU A 96 -1.56 -2.92 6.81
N MET A 97 -0.57 -3.17 7.68
CA MET A 97 0.80 -3.48 7.27
C MET A 97 0.88 -4.73 6.40
N PHE A 98 0.10 -5.77 6.73
CA PHE A 98 0.02 -6.99 5.92
C PHE A 98 -0.56 -6.71 4.53
N CYS A 99 -1.69 -6.02 4.44
CA CYS A 99 -2.33 -5.67 3.16
C CYS A 99 -1.41 -4.80 2.28
N GLU A 100 -0.70 -3.84 2.89
CA GLU A 100 0.27 -3.00 2.18
C GLU A 100 1.45 -3.82 1.66
N ALA A 101 2.03 -4.69 2.48
CA ALA A 101 3.15 -5.55 2.09
C ALA A 101 2.77 -6.49 0.95
N VAL A 102 1.61 -7.15 1.02
CA VAL A 102 1.09 -8.03 -0.04
C VAL A 102 0.83 -7.23 -1.31
N SER A 103 0.12 -6.10 -1.23
CA SER A 103 -0.18 -5.25 -2.39
C SER A 103 1.10 -4.74 -3.06
N THR A 104 2.10 -4.34 -2.28
CA THR A 104 3.40 -3.89 -2.78
C THR A 104 4.16 -5.02 -3.46
N THR A 105 4.22 -6.20 -2.83
CA THR A 105 4.88 -7.38 -3.39
C THR A 105 4.25 -7.77 -4.73
N LEU A 106 2.92 -7.82 -4.79
CA LEU A 106 2.18 -8.14 -6.00
C LEU A 106 2.36 -7.08 -7.10
N SER A 107 2.47 -5.80 -6.71
CA SER A 107 2.69 -4.70 -7.66
C SER A 107 4.11 -4.68 -8.24
N ASN A 108 5.11 -5.11 -7.46
CA ASN A 108 6.52 -5.10 -7.86
C ASN A 108 6.94 -6.33 -8.66
N GLN A 109 6.11 -7.36 -8.72
CA GLN A 109 6.39 -8.49 -9.60
C GLN A 109 6.33 -7.98 -11.04
N LYS A 110 7.53 -7.86 -11.66
CA LYS A 110 7.71 -7.60 -13.09
C LYS A 110 7.32 -8.82 -13.88
N ASP A 111 6.11 -9.31 -13.66
CA ASP A 111 5.61 -10.42 -14.46
C ASP A 111 5.33 -9.89 -15.87
N LYS A 112 5.97 -10.55 -16.84
CA LYS A 112 5.74 -10.33 -18.27
C LYS A 112 4.34 -10.81 -18.70
N SER A 113 3.55 -11.37 -17.77
CA SER A 113 2.17 -11.69 -18.03
C SER A 113 1.38 -10.38 -18.15
N GLN A 114 0.55 -10.26 -19.16
CA GLN A 114 -0.36 -9.13 -19.37
C GLN A 114 -1.50 -9.10 -18.32
N ARG A 115 -1.32 -9.79 -17.19
CA ARG A 115 -2.32 -9.90 -16.13
C ARG A 115 -2.29 -8.65 -15.26
N ILE A 116 -3.41 -7.94 -15.25
CA ILE A 116 -3.58 -6.72 -14.46
C ILE A 116 -3.79 -7.06 -12.98
N VAL A 117 -4.48 -8.17 -12.71
CA VAL A 117 -4.80 -8.60 -11.35
C VAL A 117 -4.04 -9.89 -11.03
N PRO A 118 -3.13 -9.87 -10.03
CA PRO A 118 -2.27 -11.02 -9.69
C PRO A 118 -3.01 -11.99 -8.75
N VAL A 119 -4.05 -12.66 -9.26
CA VAL A 119 -4.92 -13.53 -8.46
C VAL A 119 -4.18 -14.77 -7.98
N ALA A 120 -3.44 -15.45 -8.86
CA ALA A 120 -2.71 -16.68 -8.50
C ALA A 120 -1.74 -16.43 -7.36
N GLU A 121 -1.00 -15.32 -7.41
CA GLU A 121 0.01 -14.96 -6.42
C GLU A 121 -0.63 -14.63 -5.07
N LEU A 122 -1.74 -13.87 -5.09
CA LEU A 122 -2.49 -13.56 -3.87
C LEU A 122 -3.05 -14.83 -3.21
N PHE A 123 -3.68 -15.70 -4.00
CA PHE A 123 -4.29 -16.94 -3.49
C PHE A 123 -3.22 -17.90 -2.94
N ALA A 124 -2.08 -18.05 -3.64
CA ALA A 124 -0.97 -18.83 -3.14
C ALA A 124 -0.39 -18.26 -1.83
N HIS A 125 -0.29 -16.94 -1.73
CA HIS A 125 0.21 -16.28 -0.52
C HIS A 125 -0.75 -16.48 0.67
N ILE A 126 -2.03 -16.26 0.48
CA ILE A 126 -3.05 -16.40 1.52
C ILE A 126 -3.28 -17.86 1.91
N GLY A 127 -3.30 -18.80 0.95
CA GLY A 127 -3.43 -20.24 1.23
C GLY A 127 -2.31 -20.76 2.14
N ASN A 128 -1.08 -20.26 1.94
CA ASN A 128 0.05 -20.56 2.83
C ASN A 128 -0.09 -19.91 4.23
N GLN A 129 -0.96 -18.91 4.39
CA GLN A 129 -1.23 -18.18 5.65
C GLN A 129 -2.62 -18.49 6.22
N ASN A 130 -3.19 -19.63 5.88
CA ASN A 130 -4.54 -20.08 6.30
C ASN A 130 -4.79 -19.92 7.82
N GLN A 131 -3.77 -20.08 8.65
CA GLN A 131 -3.89 -19.90 10.09
C GLN A 131 -4.29 -18.47 10.47
N LEU A 132 -3.72 -17.45 9.81
CA LEU A 132 -4.10 -16.04 10.04
C LEU A 132 -5.57 -15.81 9.66
N TYR A 133 -6.03 -16.35 8.53
CA TYR A 133 -7.43 -16.26 8.10
C TYR A 133 -8.38 -16.84 9.16
N ARG A 134 -8.06 -18.02 9.71
CA ARG A 134 -8.86 -18.64 10.78
C ARG A 134 -8.92 -17.77 12.04
N VAL A 135 -7.77 -17.22 12.45
CA VAL A 135 -7.68 -16.30 13.58
C VAL A 135 -8.58 -15.08 13.38
N LEU A 136 -8.58 -14.49 12.19
CA LEU A 136 -9.42 -13.34 11.85
C LEU A 136 -10.92 -13.71 11.82
N SER A 137 -11.24 -14.88 11.29
CA SER A 137 -12.62 -15.39 11.27
C SER A 137 -13.16 -15.59 12.69
N ASP A 138 -12.36 -16.21 13.57
CA ASP A 138 -12.74 -16.51 14.95
C ASP A 138 -12.80 -15.25 15.83
N SER A 139 -12.05 -14.21 15.50
CA SER A 139 -12.01 -12.96 16.25
C SER A 139 -13.12 -11.96 15.86
N GLY A 140 -13.82 -12.19 14.76
CA GLY A 140 -14.82 -11.25 14.22
C GLY A 140 -14.23 -10.12 13.37
N HIS A 141 -12.90 -10.03 13.23
CA HIS A 141 -12.21 -8.96 12.47
C HIS A 141 -12.05 -9.27 10.98
N LEU A 142 -12.68 -10.32 10.49
CA LEU A 142 -12.59 -10.70 9.07
C LEU A 142 -13.14 -9.61 8.14
N ASN A 143 -14.21 -8.92 8.55
CA ASN A 143 -14.77 -7.83 7.77
C ASN A 143 -13.82 -6.63 7.70
N ASP A 144 -13.17 -6.28 8.80
CA ASP A 144 -12.18 -5.18 8.85
C ASP A 144 -11.00 -5.49 7.91
N PHE A 145 -10.55 -6.75 7.91
CA PHE A 145 -9.53 -7.22 6.96
C PHE A 145 -9.98 -7.01 5.50
N TYR A 146 -11.19 -7.41 5.12
CA TYR A 146 -11.67 -7.26 3.75
C TYR A 146 -11.80 -5.80 3.34
N GLN A 147 -12.28 -4.92 4.22
CA GLN A 147 -12.36 -3.48 3.95
C GLN A 147 -10.99 -2.85 3.73
N LEU A 148 -10.01 -3.16 4.57
CA LEU A 148 -8.63 -2.69 4.42
C LEU A 148 -8.00 -3.22 3.13
N ALA A 149 -8.14 -4.52 2.88
CA ALA A 149 -7.59 -5.19 1.71
C ALA A 149 -8.16 -4.61 0.40
N GLU A 150 -9.47 -4.33 0.35
CA GLU A 150 -10.12 -3.75 -0.83
C GLU A 150 -9.46 -2.43 -1.24
N GLY A 151 -9.26 -1.52 -0.30
CA GLY A 151 -8.63 -0.24 -0.56
C GLY A 151 -7.17 -0.37 -1.03
N HIS A 152 -6.39 -1.26 -0.42
CA HIS A 152 -4.99 -1.50 -0.80
C HIS A 152 -4.87 -2.12 -2.19
N PHE A 153 -5.65 -3.16 -2.48
CA PHE A 153 -5.61 -3.83 -3.78
C PHE A 153 -6.19 -2.95 -4.90
N ALA A 154 -7.24 -2.17 -4.63
CA ALA A 154 -7.79 -1.23 -5.62
C ALA A 154 -6.71 -0.23 -6.08
N ARG A 155 -5.97 0.37 -5.16
CA ARG A 155 -4.86 1.28 -5.50
C ARG A 155 -3.76 0.60 -6.31
N GLY A 156 -3.42 -0.64 -5.98
CA GLY A 156 -2.44 -1.44 -6.71
C GLY A 156 -2.90 -1.76 -8.14
N ILE A 157 -4.16 -2.15 -8.30
CA ILE A 157 -4.78 -2.47 -9.60
C ILE A 157 -4.91 -1.20 -10.45
N GLU A 158 -5.34 -0.07 -9.88
CA GLU A 158 -5.43 1.20 -10.60
C GLU A 158 -4.08 1.61 -11.18
N ARG A 159 -3.02 1.52 -10.39
CA ARG A 159 -1.64 1.78 -10.85
C ARG A 159 -1.28 0.90 -12.03
N ARG A 160 -1.54 -0.41 -11.96
CA ARG A 160 -1.26 -1.35 -13.06
C ARG A 160 -2.10 -1.07 -14.31
N LEU A 161 -3.37 -0.67 -14.16
CA LEU A 161 -4.21 -0.25 -15.28
C LEU A 161 -3.61 0.96 -16.00
N ILE A 162 -3.08 1.93 -15.27
CA ILE A 162 -2.41 3.10 -15.82
C ILE A 162 -1.09 2.71 -16.51
N GLU A 163 -0.25 1.93 -15.84
CA GLU A 163 1.08 1.52 -16.35
C GLU A 163 0.98 0.60 -17.57
N SER A 164 -0.03 -0.24 -17.65
CA SER A 164 -0.25 -1.13 -18.80
C SER A 164 -0.57 -0.39 -20.10
N GLY A 165 -1.10 0.83 -19.99
CA GLY A 165 -1.54 1.62 -21.11
C GLY A 165 -2.72 1.03 -21.91
N LEU A 166 -3.35 -0.05 -21.42
CA LEU A 166 -4.49 -0.70 -22.08
C LEU A 166 -5.74 0.19 -22.14
N LEU A 167 -5.85 1.13 -21.19
CA LEU A 167 -7.02 2.00 -21.01
C LEU A 167 -6.63 3.48 -21.06
N LYS A 168 -5.80 3.88 -22.02
CA LYS A 168 -5.23 5.25 -22.11
C LYS A 168 -6.28 6.35 -22.21
N ASP A 169 -7.40 6.06 -22.88
CA ASP A 169 -8.46 7.02 -23.16
C ASP A 169 -9.58 7.01 -22.09
N VAL A 170 -9.42 6.21 -21.05
CA VAL A 170 -10.41 6.09 -19.97
C VAL A 170 -10.13 7.14 -18.90
N PRO A 171 -11.15 7.93 -18.48
CA PRO A 171 -10.98 8.91 -17.40
C PRO A 171 -10.51 8.27 -16.10
N GLN A 172 -9.66 8.97 -15.34
CA GLN A 172 -9.11 8.45 -14.06
C GLN A 172 -10.21 7.98 -13.08
N ARG A 173 -11.33 8.70 -13.01
CA ARG A 173 -12.47 8.29 -12.17
C ARG A 173 -13.02 6.91 -12.54
N GLU A 174 -13.06 6.61 -13.82
CA GLU A 174 -13.52 5.31 -14.31
C GLU A 174 -12.48 4.22 -14.05
N LEU A 175 -11.19 4.52 -14.19
CA LEU A 175 -10.11 3.61 -13.83
C LEU A 175 -10.17 3.24 -12.35
N ALA A 176 -10.37 4.20 -11.46
CA ALA A 176 -10.54 3.97 -10.03
C ALA A 176 -11.77 3.09 -9.74
N ALA A 177 -12.90 3.34 -10.39
CA ALA A 177 -14.11 2.52 -10.25
C ALA A 177 -13.89 1.08 -10.73
N ARG A 178 -13.21 0.90 -11.86
CA ARG A 178 -12.85 -0.44 -12.38
C ARG A 178 -11.90 -1.16 -11.42
N ALA A 179 -10.88 -0.48 -10.90
CA ALA A 179 -9.94 -1.05 -9.94
C ALA A 179 -10.63 -1.50 -8.65
N THR A 180 -11.57 -0.71 -8.14
CA THR A 180 -12.39 -1.05 -6.98
C THR A 180 -13.26 -2.29 -7.26
N ALA A 181 -13.95 -2.34 -8.40
CA ALA A 181 -14.76 -3.48 -8.79
C ALA A 181 -13.92 -4.77 -8.93
N LEU A 182 -12.74 -4.67 -9.54
CA LEU A 182 -11.81 -5.79 -9.70
C LEU A 182 -11.28 -6.28 -8.34
N SER A 183 -10.92 -5.35 -7.45
CA SER A 183 -10.49 -5.66 -6.09
C SER A 183 -11.59 -6.37 -5.31
N GLY A 184 -12.80 -5.82 -5.30
CA GLY A 184 -13.95 -6.43 -4.63
C GLY A 184 -14.28 -7.82 -5.17
N SER A 185 -14.26 -8.01 -6.49
CA SER A 185 -14.50 -9.32 -7.14
C SER A 185 -13.42 -10.34 -6.75
N MET A 186 -12.15 -9.94 -6.74
CA MET A 186 -11.02 -10.78 -6.34
C MET A 186 -11.15 -11.22 -4.88
N LEU A 187 -11.47 -10.30 -3.97
CA LEU A 187 -11.63 -10.59 -2.55
C LEU A 187 -12.87 -11.44 -2.26
N ALA A 188 -13.97 -11.21 -2.98
CA ALA A 188 -15.16 -12.06 -2.88
C ALA A 188 -14.84 -13.50 -3.31
N LEU A 189 -14.06 -13.67 -4.38
CA LEU A 189 -13.63 -14.98 -4.85
C LEU A 189 -12.64 -15.63 -3.87
N LEU A 190 -11.74 -14.86 -3.28
CA LEU A 190 -10.83 -15.33 -2.23
C LEU A 190 -11.60 -15.86 -1.02
N ARG A 191 -12.58 -15.09 -0.53
CA ARG A 191 -13.44 -15.51 0.56
C ARG A 191 -14.16 -16.82 0.25
N TRP A 192 -14.80 -16.90 -0.93
CA TRP A 192 -15.49 -18.10 -1.39
C TRP A 192 -14.58 -19.33 -1.41
N TRP A 193 -13.34 -19.16 -1.88
CA TRP A 193 -12.34 -20.23 -1.96
C TRP A 193 -11.89 -20.72 -0.57
N LEU A 194 -11.59 -19.80 0.34
CA LEU A 194 -11.20 -20.12 1.72
C LEU A 194 -12.32 -20.80 2.50
N ASP A 195 -13.56 -20.31 2.37
CA ASP A 195 -14.74 -20.89 3.05
C ASP A 195 -15.03 -22.32 2.57
N ARG A 196 -14.58 -22.71 1.37
CA ARG A 196 -14.75 -24.05 0.80
C ARG A 196 -13.55 -24.99 1.04
N GLY A 197 -12.53 -24.53 1.70
CA GLY A 197 -11.36 -25.32 2.08
C GLY A 197 -10.35 -25.49 0.97
N GLU A 198 -10.18 -24.46 0.10
CA GLU A 198 -9.07 -24.34 -0.85
C GLU A 198 -8.95 -25.54 -1.80
N LYS A 199 -10.08 -25.99 -2.36
CA LYS A 199 -10.12 -27.19 -3.21
C LYS A 199 -9.46 -26.98 -4.57
N GLU A 200 -9.64 -25.79 -5.13
CA GLU A 200 -9.07 -25.37 -6.40
C GLU A 200 -7.65 -24.83 -6.18
N THR A 201 -6.77 -25.03 -7.15
CA THR A 201 -5.44 -24.44 -7.10
C THR A 201 -5.49 -22.91 -7.32
N PRO A 202 -4.52 -22.14 -6.81
CA PRO A 202 -4.41 -20.70 -7.10
C PRO A 202 -4.46 -20.36 -8.59
N MET A 203 -3.91 -21.20 -9.45
CA MET A 203 -3.93 -21.02 -10.91
C MET A 203 -5.32 -21.26 -11.53
N GLU A 204 -6.08 -22.17 -10.97
CA GLU A 204 -7.49 -22.38 -11.38
C GLU A 204 -8.34 -21.20 -10.98
N MET A 205 -8.15 -20.67 -9.78
CA MET A 205 -8.83 -19.47 -9.30
C MET A 205 -8.47 -18.22 -10.13
N ASP A 206 -7.23 -18.07 -10.52
CA ASP A 206 -6.78 -17.01 -11.41
C ASP A 206 -7.45 -17.09 -12.80
N ARG A 207 -7.54 -18.30 -13.37
CA ARG A 207 -8.23 -18.53 -14.65
C ARG A 207 -9.70 -18.19 -14.54
N LEU A 208 -10.36 -18.67 -13.50
CA LEU A 208 -11.78 -18.40 -13.23
C LEU A 208 -12.03 -16.89 -13.10
N PHE A 209 -11.23 -16.18 -12.33
CA PHE A 209 -11.35 -14.74 -12.16
C PHE A 209 -11.26 -14.01 -13.50
N HIS A 210 -10.23 -14.31 -14.30
CA HIS A 210 -10.02 -13.63 -15.58
C HIS A 210 -11.11 -13.94 -16.60
N GLN A 211 -11.70 -15.15 -16.58
CA GLN A 211 -12.87 -15.48 -17.40
C GLN A 211 -14.12 -14.70 -17.00
N LEU A 212 -14.31 -14.44 -15.71
CA LEU A 212 -15.46 -13.68 -15.20
C LEU A 212 -15.36 -12.19 -15.52
N VAL A 213 -14.14 -11.63 -15.43
CA VAL A 213 -13.94 -10.16 -15.53
C VAL A 213 -13.64 -9.72 -16.95
N TRP A 214 -13.00 -10.57 -17.75
CA TRP A 214 -12.75 -10.39 -19.17
C TRP A 214 -13.29 -11.59 -19.95
N PRO A 215 -14.61 -11.71 -20.12
CA PRO A 215 -15.14 -12.72 -21.01
C PRO A 215 -14.52 -12.47 -22.38
N SER A 216 -13.80 -13.47 -22.91
CA SER A 216 -13.34 -13.42 -24.28
C SER A 216 -14.55 -13.10 -25.15
N ALA A 217 -14.49 -12.02 -25.93
CA ALA A 217 -15.54 -11.70 -26.86
C ALA A 217 -15.78 -12.94 -27.74
N CYS A 218 -16.98 -13.54 -27.62
CA CYS A 218 -17.45 -14.56 -28.52
C CYS A 218 -17.54 -14.02 -29.93
#